data_dac1d158fd334b2fdd23c12bf353ab1b
#
_entry.id   dac1d158fd334b2fdd23c12bf353ab1b
#
_cell.length_a   1.000
_cell.length_b   1.000
_cell.length_c   1.000
_cell.angle_alpha   90.00
_cell.angle_beta   90.00
_cell.angle_gamma   90.00
#
_symmetry.space_group_name_H-M   'P 1'
#
loop_
_entity.id
_entity.type
_entity.pdbx_description
1 polymer ?
#
loop_
_entity_poly.entity_id
_entity_poly.type
_entity_poly.pdbx_seq_one_letter_code
_entity_poly.pdbx_strand_id
1 'polypeptide(L)'
;MDRERMITTERLTEALERRLNGTPHFLVHAEVRPTGKAIVEVDNDKAITLADLTTINQTLRDEFGEALDDMELEVSSPGMGRPFRVKRQYIKHTGRMVEVKFTDGRLIPGQLVAVDDLGIQLRIEHPSKIKGRAPKLDEEATAFPFAEIKSTQATIKFN
;
A
#
# COMPACT_ATOMS: atom_id res chain seq x y z
N MET A 1 18.07 -30.41 4.54
CA MET A 1 17.55 -29.19 5.12
C MET A 1 16.11 -29.43 5.54
N ASP A 2 15.79 -29.15 6.79
CA ASP A 2 14.46 -29.37 7.34
C ASP A 2 13.49 -28.33 6.75
N ARG A 3 12.39 -28.77 6.15
CA ARG A 3 11.39 -27.91 5.54
C ARG A 3 10.77 -26.94 6.55
N GLU A 4 10.71 -27.33 7.81
CA GLU A 4 10.15 -26.50 8.88
C GLU A 4 10.98 -25.26 9.18
N ARG A 5 12.27 -25.26 8.81
CA ARG A 5 13.18 -24.14 9.01
C ARG A 5 13.26 -23.19 7.82
N MET A 6 12.69 -23.57 6.69
CA MET A 6 12.71 -22.71 5.52
C MET A 6 11.64 -21.63 5.62
N ILE A 7 12.04 -20.40 5.33
CA ILE A 7 11.11 -19.28 5.23
C ILE A 7 10.49 -19.32 3.83
N THR A 8 9.16 -19.32 3.80
CA THR A 8 8.40 -19.21 2.56
C THR A 8 7.63 -17.90 2.58
N THR A 9 7.17 -17.44 1.42
CA THR A 9 6.33 -16.25 1.33
C THR A 9 5.10 -16.40 2.23
N GLU A 10 4.49 -17.58 2.23
CA GLU A 10 3.30 -17.87 3.03
C GLU A 10 3.57 -17.78 4.53
N ARG A 11 4.68 -18.34 4.99
CA ARG A 11 5.05 -18.30 6.41
C ARG A 11 5.41 -16.89 6.85
N LEU A 12 6.10 -16.16 6.01
CA LEU A 12 6.46 -14.77 6.28
C LEU A 12 5.21 -13.89 6.36
N THR A 13 4.29 -14.05 5.40
CA THR A 13 3.02 -13.32 5.36
C THR A 13 2.20 -13.59 6.62
N GLU A 14 2.05 -14.86 6.98
CA GLU A 14 1.28 -15.27 8.17
C GLU A 14 1.87 -14.69 9.45
N ALA A 15 3.18 -14.75 9.60
CA ALA A 15 3.85 -14.20 10.78
C ALA A 15 3.63 -12.69 10.89
N LEU A 16 3.73 -11.97 9.76
CA LEU A 16 3.52 -10.52 9.73
C LEU A 16 2.08 -10.15 10.03
N GLU A 17 1.12 -10.84 9.42
CA GLU A 17 -0.30 -10.57 9.69
C GLU A 17 -0.64 -10.78 11.16
N ARG A 18 -0.11 -11.85 11.76
CA ARG A 18 -0.31 -12.13 13.18
C ARG A 18 0.33 -11.05 14.06
N ARG A 19 1.58 -10.65 13.76
CA ARG A 19 2.32 -9.66 14.54
C ARG A 19 1.74 -8.27 14.43
N LEU A 20 1.22 -7.92 13.27
CA LEU A 20 0.69 -6.58 13.02
C LEU A 20 -0.79 -6.44 13.38
N ASN A 21 -1.47 -7.54 13.63
CA ASN A 21 -2.89 -7.53 14.02
C ASN A 21 -3.08 -6.73 15.31
N GLY A 22 -4.05 -5.82 15.31
CA GLY A 22 -4.33 -4.97 16.47
C GLY A 22 -3.42 -3.77 16.62
N THR A 23 -2.45 -3.59 15.71
CA THR A 23 -1.58 -2.42 15.67
C THR A 23 -2.01 -1.46 14.55
N PRO A 24 -1.55 -0.20 14.55
CA PRO A 24 -1.82 0.69 13.42
C PRO A 24 -1.01 0.38 12.17
N HIS A 25 -0.10 -0.60 12.24
CA HIS A 25 0.67 -1.06 11.09
C HIS A 25 -0.10 -2.11 10.31
N PHE A 26 0.13 -2.18 9.00
CA PHE A 26 -0.46 -3.23 8.18
C PHE A 26 0.49 -3.65 7.06
N LEU A 27 0.37 -4.92 6.69
CA LEU A 27 1.20 -5.51 5.65
C LEU A 27 0.71 -5.06 4.27
N VAL A 28 1.63 -4.56 3.45
CA VAL A 28 1.36 -4.18 2.06
C VAL A 28 1.83 -5.28 1.12
N HIS A 29 3.02 -5.83 1.36
CA HIS A 29 3.59 -6.87 0.50
C HIS A 29 4.65 -7.67 1.27
N ALA A 30 4.67 -8.98 1.03
CA ALA A 30 5.71 -9.87 1.53
C ALA A 30 6.09 -10.85 0.44
N GLU A 31 7.38 -11.06 0.25
CA GLU A 31 7.89 -11.94 -0.79
C GLU A 31 9.22 -12.54 -0.37
N VAL A 32 9.37 -13.84 -0.58
CA VAL A 32 10.65 -14.53 -0.42
C VAL A 32 11.13 -14.96 -1.80
N ARG A 33 12.27 -14.42 -2.21
CA ARG A 33 12.85 -14.72 -3.53
C ARG A 33 13.77 -15.92 -3.48
N PRO A 34 13.84 -16.73 -4.55
CA PRO A 34 14.77 -17.88 -4.60
C PRO A 34 16.23 -17.52 -4.43
N THR A 35 16.59 -16.25 -4.70
CA THR A 35 17.95 -15.74 -4.53
C THR A 35 18.37 -15.56 -3.09
N GLY A 36 17.47 -15.79 -2.12
CA GLY A 36 17.77 -15.61 -0.69
C GLY A 36 17.45 -14.24 -0.16
N LYS A 37 16.54 -13.53 -0.79
CA LYS A 37 16.08 -12.21 -0.35
C LYS A 37 14.64 -12.26 0.11
N ALA A 38 14.37 -11.75 1.31
CA ALA A 38 13.01 -11.55 1.83
C ALA A 38 12.69 -10.07 1.79
N ILE A 39 11.58 -9.71 1.15
CA ILE A 39 11.13 -8.33 0.99
C ILE A 39 9.81 -8.16 1.72
N VAL A 40 9.74 -7.13 2.57
CA VAL A 40 8.56 -6.80 3.35
C VAL A 40 8.26 -5.31 3.20
N GLU A 41 7.05 -4.99 2.79
CA GLU A 41 6.55 -3.63 2.77
C GLU A 41 5.41 -3.51 3.79
N VAL A 42 5.56 -2.57 4.71
CA VAL A 42 4.59 -2.31 5.79
C VAL A 42 4.25 -0.83 5.79
N ASP A 43 2.99 -0.52 6.02
CA ASP A 43 2.56 0.86 6.18
C ASP A 43 1.81 1.03 7.48
N ASN A 44 1.46 2.26 7.81
CA ASN A 44 0.74 2.63 9.03
C ASN A 44 -0.47 3.47 8.62
N ASP A 45 -1.55 3.38 9.39
CA ASP A 45 -2.77 4.16 9.11
C ASP A 45 -2.54 5.67 9.03
N LYS A 46 -1.48 6.16 9.67
CA LYS A 46 -1.07 7.58 9.60
C LYS A 46 0.24 7.73 8.86
N ALA A 47 1.34 7.40 9.51
CA ALA A 47 2.68 7.46 8.93
C ALA A 47 3.57 6.44 9.63
N ILE A 48 4.34 5.70 8.85
CA ILE A 48 5.30 4.75 9.42
C ILE A 48 6.66 5.42 9.53
N THR A 49 7.36 5.19 10.65
CA THR A 49 8.67 5.77 10.91
C THR A 49 9.77 4.76 10.66
N LEU A 50 11.00 5.24 10.52
CA LEU A 50 12.16 4.38 10.40
C LEU A 50 12.32 3.49 11.65
N ALA A 51 12.03 4.04 12.83
CA ALA A 51 12.05 3.28 14.08
C ALA A 51 11.05 2.13 14.06
N ASP A 52 9.86 2.35 13.51
CA ASP A 52 8.84 1.31 13.37
C ASP A 52 9.35 0.18 12.47
N LEU A 53 9.96 0.51 11.35
CA LEU A 53 10.51 -0.47 10.40
C LEU A 53 11.65 -1.27 11.03
N THR A 54 12.51 -0.61 11.82
CA THR A 54 13.60 -1.27 12.55
C THR A 54 13.07 -2.26 13.56
N THR A 55 12.01 -1.90 14.28
CA THR A 55 11.36 -2.78 15.26
C THR A 55 10.77 -4.02 14.57
N ILE A 56 10.11 -3.83 13.44
CA ILE A 56 9.54 -4.94 12.66
C ILE A 56 10.64 -5.87 12.16
N ASN A 57 11.73 -5.31 11.65
CA ASN A 57 12.89 -6.08 11.20
C ASN A 57 13.43 -6.96 12.34
N GLN A 58 13.63 -6.36 13.52
CA GLN A 58 14.14 -7.10 14.68
C GLN A 58 13.16 -8.18 15.14
N THR A 59 11.86 -7.89 15.14
CA THR A 59 10.83 -8.85 15.51
C THR A 59 10.87 -10.09 14.61
N LEU A 60 11.03 -9.89 13.31
CA LEU A 60 11.14 -10.99 12.35
C LEU A 60 12.41 -11.80 12.56
N ARG A 61 13.54 -11.16 12.84
CA ARG A 61 14.80 -11.85 13.11
C ARG A 61 14.72 -12.68 14.39
N ASP A 62 14.03 -12.16 15.41
CA ASP A 62 13.83 -12.89 16.66
C ASP A 62 12.93 -14.11 16.46
N GLU A 63 11.88 -13.98 15.64
CA GLU A 63 10.94 -15.08 15.40
C GLU A 63 11.52 -16.18 14.53
N PHE A 64 12.20 -15.83 13.44
CA PHE A 64 12.73 -16.81 12.49
C PHE A 64 14.15 -17.26 12.81
N GLY A 65 14.90 -16.49 13.60
CA GLY A 65 16.23 -16.88 14.06
C GLY A 65 17.18 -17.26 12.92
N GLU A 66 17.76 -18.44 13.01
CA GLU A 66 18.75 -18.93 12.06
C GLU A 66 18.24 -18.98 10.61
N ALA A 67 16.94 -19.14 10.41
CA ALA A 67 16.38 -19.19 9.06
C ALA A 67 16.58 -17.88 8.29
N LEU A 68 16.77 -16.75 8.99
CA LEU A 68 17.05 -15.45 8.38
C LEU A 68 18.53 -15.12 8.29
N ASP A 69 19.41 -15.88 8.98
CA ASP A 69 20.84 -15.54 9.03
C ASP A 69 21.52 -15.58 7.66
N ASP A 70 21.08 -16.48 6.79
CA ASP A 70 21.63 -16.62 5.43
C ASP A 70 20.83 -15.84 4.38
N MET A 71 19.85 -15.04 4.82
CA MET A 71 18.99 -14.29 3.93
C MET A 71 19.14 -12.79 4.12
N GLU A 72 18.98 -12.06 3.04
CA GLU A 72 18.87 -10.61 3.10
C GLU A 72 17.42 -10.24 3.40
N LEU A 73 17.20 -9.56 4.51
CA LEU A 73 15.87 -9.09 4.89
C LEU A 73 15.77 -7.59 4.66
N GLU A 74 14.83 -7.19 3.80
CA GLU A 74 14.54 -5.79 3.53
C GLU A 74 13.14 -5.47 4.03
N VAL A 75 13.04 -4.57 5.01
CA VAL A 75 11.77 -4.07 5.55
C VAL A 75 11.68 -2.59 5.20
N SER A 76 10.66 -2.24 4.44
CA SER A 76 10.47 -0.86 3.98
C SER A 76 9.00 -0.47 3.99
N SER A 77 8.74 0.81 3.78
CA SER A 77 7.40 1.31 3.53
C SER A 77 7.22 1.53 2.03
N PRO A 78 5.98 1.43 1.50
CA PRO A 78 5.73 1.83 0.13
C PRO A 78 5.92 3.34 0.01
N GLY A 79 6.75 3.76 -0.92
CA GLY A 79 6.97 5.18 -1.17
C GLY A 79 5.75 5.86 -1.76
N MET A 80 5.69 7.20 -1.66
CA MET A 80 4.66 7.98 -2.34
C MET A 80 4.76 7.78 -3.85
N GLY A 81 3.63 7.80 -4.55
CA GLY A 81 3.59 7.61 -5.98
C GLY A 81 3.58 6.16 -6.44
N ARG A 82 3.59 5.20 -5.52
CA ARG A 82 3.43 3.79 -5.87
C ARG A 82 1.97 3.37 -5.85
N PRO A 83 1.56 2.47 -6.75
CA PRO A 83 0.19 1.96 -6.72
C PRO A 83 -0.16 1.26 -5.41
N PHE A 84 -1.39 1.46 -4.97
CA PHE A 84 -1.92 0.76 -3.80
C PHE A 84 -2.01 -0.75 -4.10
N ARG A 85 -1.69 -1.56 -3.12
CA ARG A 85 -1.74 -3.03 -3.23
C ARG A 85 -2.85 -3.64 -2.38
N VAL A 86 -3.24 -2.96 -1.30
CA VAL A 86 -4.22 -3.49 -0.34
C VAL A 86 -5.30 -2.45 -0.05
N LYS A 87 -6.48 -2.94 0.33
CA LYS A 87 -7.65 -2.11 0.65
C LYS A 87 -7.35 -1.07 1.73
N ARG A 88 -6.55 -1.45 2.72
CA ARG A 88 -6.23 -0.55 3.84
C ARG A 88 -5.47 0.69 3.40
N GLN A 89 -4.73 0.63 2.29
CA GLN A 89 -4.11 1.82 1.70
C GLN A 89 -5.17 2.78 1.15
N TYR A 90 -6.23 2.24 0.54
CA TYR A 90 -7.36 3.07 0.12
C TYR A 90 -8.02 3.74 1.32
N ILE A 91 -8.27 2.98 2.38
CA ILE A 91 -8.88 3.51 3.60
C ILE A 91 -8.03 4.64 4.19
N LYS A 92 -6.72 4.44 4.25
CA LYS A 92 -5.77 5.46 4.73
C LYS A 92 -5.86 6.75 3.94
N HIS A 93 -6.10 6.65 2.64
CA HIS A 93 -6.11 7.80 1.73
C HIS A 93 -7.51 8.38 1.49
N THR A 94 -8.51 7.91 2.22
CA THR A 94 -9.86 8.49 2.16
C THR A 94 -9.80 9.96 2.55
N GLY A 95 -10.41 10.81 1.73
CA GLY A 95 -10.36 12.27 1.88
C GLY A 95 -9.18 12.92 1.17
N ARG A 96 -8.26 12.14 0.65
CA ARG A 96 -7.05 12.65 -0.01
C ARG A 96 -7.14 12.50 -1.53
N MET A 97 -6.28 13.22 -2.22
CA MET A 97 -6.23 13.16 -3.69
C MET A 97 -5.48 11.93 -4.15
N VAL A 98 -6.05 11.25 -5.14
CA VAL A 98 -5.46 10.07 -5.77
C VAL A 98 -5.55 10.19 -7.28
N GLU A 99 -4.79 9.36 -7.98
CA GLU A 99 -4.89 9.19 -9.41
C GLU A 99 -5.26 7.75 -9.71
N VAL A 100 -6.32 7.55 -10.47
CA VAL A 100 -6.83 6.21 -10.80
C VAL A 100 -6.57 5.94 -12.27
N LYS A 101 -5.89 4.82 -12.55
CA LYS A 101 -5.68 4.32 -13.89
C LYS A 101 -6.68 3.20 -14.15
N PHE A 102 -7.45 3.34 -15.22
CA PHE A 102 -8.48 2.37 -15.60
C PHE A 102 -7.93 1.35 -16.59
N THR A 103 -8.63 0.21 -16.69
CA THR A 103 -8.25 -0.87 -17.62
C THR A 103 -8.29 -0.43 -19.08
N ASP A 104 -9.07 0.60 -19.41
CA ASP A 104 -9.14 1.18 -20.76
C ASP A 104 -8.04 2.23 -21.03
N GLY A 105 -7.16 2.47 -20.06
CA GLY A 105 -6.05 3.40 -20.20
C GLY A 105 -6.31 4.82 -19.72
N ARG A 106 -7.55 5.17 -19.35
CA ARG A 106 -7.84 6.50 -18.82
C ARG A 106 -7.15 6.72 -17.48
N LEU A 107 -6.71 7.96 -17.26
CA LEU A 107 -6.18 8.41 -15.97
C LEU A 107 -7.13 9.48 -15.43
N ILE A 108 -7.71 9.24 -14.27
CA ILE A 108 -8.65 10.19 -13.66
C ILE A 108 -8.15 10.56 -12.26
N PRO A 109 -7.81 11.84 -12.04
CA PRO A 109 -7.48 12.33 -10.72
C PRO A 109 -8.74 12.68 -9.95
N GLY A 110 -8.70 12.58 -8.64
CA GLY A 110 -9.85 12.95 -7.81
C GLY A 110 -9.60 12.76 -6.33
N GLN A 111 -10.59 13.16 -5.55
CA GLN A 111 -10.58 12.93 -4.11
C GLN A 111 -11.26 11.60 -3.82
N LEU A 112 -10.56 10.73 -3.13
CA LEU A 112 -11.11 9.44 -2.70
C LEU A 112 -12.06 9.69 -1.55
N VAL A 113 -13.35 9.40 -1.75
CA VAL A 113 -14.39 9.67 -0.74
C VAL A 113 -14.68 8.45 0.10
N ALA A 114 -14.74 7.28 -0.53
CA ALA A 114 -15.05 6.03 0.16
C ALA A 114 -14.49 4.85 -0.60
N VAL A 115 -14.31 3.75 0.11
CA VAL A 115 -13.89 2.47 -0.45
C VAL A 115 -14.69 1.36 0.21
N ASP A 116 -15.11 0.38 -0.58
CA ASP A 116 -15.74 -0.83 -0.07
C ASP A 116 -15.13 -2.05 -0.79
N ASP A 117 -15.72 -3.22 -0.60
CA ASP A 117 -15.18 -4.45 -1.19
C ASP A 117 -15.35 -4.52 -2.72
N LEU A 118 -16.23 -3.72 -3.29
CA LEU A 118 -16.53 -3.74 -4.72
C LEU A 118 -15.84 -2.64 -5.51
N GLY A 119 -15.50 -1.52 -4.87
CA GLY A 119 -14.91 -0.41 -5.58
C GLY A 119 -14.69 0.82 -4.73
N ILE A 120 -14.58 1.94 -5.40
CA ILE A 120 -14.32 3.24 -4.77
C ILE A 120 -15.36 4.26 -5.18
N GLN A 121 -15.47 5.33 -4.38
CA GLN A 121 -16.22 6.53 -4.75
C GLN A 121 -15.21 7.68 -4.84
N LEU A 122 -15.23 8.36 -5.97
CA LEU A 122 -14.25 9.38 -6.32
C LEU A 122 -14.96 10.66 -6.75
N ARG A 123 -14.58 11.77 -6.13
CA ARG A 123 -14.97 13.09 -6.63
C ARG A 123 -13.96 13.49 -7.68
N ILE A 124 -14.38 13.46 -8.94
CA ILE A 124 -13.48 13.65 -10.07
C ILE A 124 -12.97 15.09 -10.10
N GLU A 125 -11.65 15.24 -10.30
CA GLU A 125 -11.01 16.53 -10.46
C GLU A 125 -10.99 16.91 -11.94
N HIS A 126 -11.53 18.08 -12.25
CA HIS A 126 -11.51 18.64 -13.60
C HIS A 126 -10.52 19.80 -13.66
N PRO A 127 -9.60 19.79 -14.63
CA PRO A 127 -8.69 20.91 -14.79
C PRO A 127 -9.45 22.18 -15.14
N SER A 128 -9.00 23.31 -14.61
CA SER A 128 -9.60 24.60 -14.93
C SER A 128 -9.24 24.99 -16.37
N LYS A 129 -10.25 25.45 -17.12
CA LYS A 129 -10.04 25.99 -18.47
C LYS A 129 -9.42 27.39 -18.44
N ILE A 130 -9.43 28.02 -17.28
CA ILE A 130 -8.88 29.37 -17.09
C ILE A 130 -7.52 29.25 -16.43
N LYS A 131 -6.50 29.79 -17.12
CA LYS A 131 -5.13 29.78 -16.64
C LYS A 131 -5.03 30.50 -15.28
N GLY A 132 -4.41 29.83 -14.31
CA GLY A 132 -4.23 30.37 -12.96
C GLY A 132 -5.33 30.03 -11.96
N ARG A 133 -6.40 29.38 -12.38
CA ARG A 133 -7.43 28.89 -11.46
C ARG A 133 -7.18 27.46 -11.04
N ALA A 134 -7.50 27.15 -9.78
CA ALA A 134 -7.40 25.79 -9.25
C ALA A 134 -8.39 24.84 -9.96
N PRO A 135 -8.02 23.57 -10.12
CA PRO A 135 -8.93 22.56 -10.60
C PRO A 135 -10.16 22.44 -9.69
N LYS A 136 -11.28 22.01 -10.24
CA LYS A 136 -12.51 21.82 -9.48
C LYS A 136 -12.81 20.35 -9.30
N LEU A 137 -13.25 19.98 -8.09
CA LEU A 137 -13.79 18.66 -7.82
C LEU A 137 -15.29 18.66 -8.11
N ASP A 138 -15.78 17.53 -8.62
CA ASP A 138 -17.22 17.31 -8.73
C ASP A 138 -17.86 17.42 -7.34
N GLU A 139 -19.07 17.95 -7.26
CA GLU A 139 -19.81 18.02 -6.00
C GLU A 139 -20.20 16.62 -5.52
N GLU A 140 -20.53 15.74 -6.44
CA GLU A 140 -20.92 14.36 -6.13
C GLU A 140 -19.83 13.39 -6.51
N ALA A 141 -19.73 12.29 -5.74
CA ALA A 141 -18.80 11.23 -6.03
C ALA A 141 -19.35 10.30 -7.10
N THR A 142 -18.47 9.79 -7.94
CA THR A 142 -18.76 8.76 -8.93
C THR A 142 -18.21 7.42 -8.41
N ALA A 143 -19.04 6.38 -8.48
CA ALA A 143 -18.63 5.04 -8.07
C ALA A 143 -17.92 4.33 -9.22
N PHE A 144 -16.77 3.70 -8.91
CA PHE A 144 -16.00 2.91 -9.88
C PHE A 144 -15.71 1.55 -9.27
N PRO A 145 -16.12 0.45 -9.94
CA PRO A 145 -15.80 -0.90 -9.44
C PRO A 145 -14.33 -1.23 -9.64
N PHE A 146 -13.75 -2.00 -8.72
CA PHE A 146 -12.36 -2.43 -8.83
C PHE A 146 -12.08 -3.18 -10.14
N ALA A 147 -13.09 -3.87 -10.69
CA ALA A 147 -12.94 -4.58 -11.96
C ALA A 147 -12.53 -3.67 -13.12
N GLU A 148 -12.85 -2.37 -13.05
CA GLU A 148 -12.50 -1.40 -14.08
C GLU A 148 -11.21 -0.65 -13.76
N ILE A 149 -10.66 -0.83 -12.56
CA ILE A 149 -9.48 -0.11 -12.09
C ILE A 149 -8.24 -0.98 -12.27
N LYS A 150 -7.23 -0.45 -12.97
CA LYS A 150 -5.94 -1.11 -13.10
C LYS A 150 -5.03 -0.80 -11.92
N SER A 151 -4.99 0.47 -11.50
CA SER A 151 -4.17 0.88 -10.35
C SER A 151 -4.65 2.23 -9.81
N THR A 152 -4.36 2.46 -8.53
CA THR A 152 -4.62 3.73 -7.86
C THR A 152 -3.38 4.11 -7.06
N GLN A 153 -3.01 5.38 -7.09
CA GLN A 153 -1.87 5.87 -6.31
C GLN A 153 -2.16 7.25 -5.74
N ALA A 154 -1.51 7.56 -4.62
CA ALA A 154 -1.62 8.89 -4.02
C ALA A 154 -0.94 9.90 -4.95
N THR A 155 -1.57 11.07 -5.10
CA THR A 155 -0.96 12.15 -5.85
C THR A 155 -0.11 13.01 -4.93
N ILE A 156 1.04 13.43 -5.43
CA ILE A 156 1.90 14.39 -4.74
C ILE A 156 1.54 15.75 -5.29
N LYS A 157 0.98 16.62 -4.42
CA LYS A 157 0.73 18.02 -4.79
C LYS A 157 1.85 18.88 -4.24
N PHE A 158 2.54 19.53 -5.15
CA PHE A 158 3.48 20.59 -4.77
C PHE A 158 2.75 21.92 -4.90
N ASN A 159 2.59 22.58 -3.79
CA ASN A 159 2.06 23.95 -3.78
C ASN A 159 3.22 24.96 -3.82
#